data_926fe7a31a2bf4e4ab7cdc6bdd90c76c
#
_entry.id   926fe7a31a2bf4e4ab7cdc6bdd90c76c
#
_cell.length_a   1.000
_cell.length_b   1.000
_cell.length_c   1.000
_cell.angle_alpha   90.00
_cell.angle_beta   90.00
_cell.angle_gamma   90.00
#
_symmetry.space_group_name_H-M   'P 1'
#
loop_
_entity.id
_entity.type
_entity.pdbx_description
1 polymer ?
#
loop_
_entity_poly.entity_id
_entity_poly.type
_entity_poly.pdbx_seq_one_letter_code
_entity_poly.pdbx_strand_id
1 'polypeptide(L)'
;MFKRTTRHLVMSAMALLGVSFSSSSALSEEKDSAFVPFYFSTETMGNTFGVAGVAKGVWQPQAALFGMALYSDKDSYVGFLSTFNFALSENVLFSTQMYQARFNENPYYIGSQGDNDSSIDDKTIADGLEENYQFEFKYLLPWGNVAEHGLLGAFQPIKDVSFASPVESGVSSIIFTPFYTSRELEGLNNSEEATGFSLAFDWDNRDSTRNPTKGSHTNLEFTTGAESWSNDDLWLKWTFQNSQYFALGPLGDVFDQQVLAFDFYTADTPTWDNCTGQDCARPPETEQARLGGLYRLRGYTGGRYHGRSAVHYSAEYRVIPDWQPLDDIPLINYYDLPWWQWVAFAEVGRVADEYDIKTLHTDMKWSLGGAVRFQVEGIVVRAELARGGDEGTFRVMINQPF
;
A
#
# COMPACT_ATOMS: atom_id res chain seq x y z
N MET A 1 -4.34 47.46 -4.05
CA MET A 1 -3.02 47.19 -3.47
C MET A 1 -2.90 45.66 -3.32
N PHE A 2 -2.46 45.01 -4.40
CA PHE A 2 -2.40 43.53 -4.47
C PHE A 2 -1.07 43.06 -3.88
N LYS A 3 -1.09 42.29 -2.79
CA LYS A 3 0.08 41.55 -2.31
C LYS A 3 0.20 40.26 -3.11
N ARG A 4 1.20 40.17 -3.97
CA ARG A 4 1.67 38.94 -4.60
C ARG A 4 2.34 38.06 -3.51
N THR A 5 1.71 36.97 -3.17
CA THR A 5 2.35 35.85 -2.47
C THR A 5 3.00 34.94 -3.51
N THR A 6 4.30 35.01 -3.61
CA THR A 6 5.12 34.13 -4.45
C THR A 6 5.19 32.77 -3.76
N ARG A 7 4.46 31.80 -4.31
CA ARG A 7 4.60 30.38 -3.94
C ARG A 7 5.89 29.86 -4.56
N HIS A 8 6.86 29.58 -3.74
CA HIS A 8 8.04 28.83 -4.15
C HIS A 8 7.64 27.36 -4.32
N LEU A 9 7.54 26.92 -5.56
CA LEU A 9 7.49 25.52 -5.94
C LEU A 9 8.92 24.98 -5.75
N VAL A 10 9.19 24.30 -4.64
CA VAL A 10 10.46 23.60 -4.44
C VAL A 10 10.34 22.25 -5.14
N MET A 11 10.86 22.18 -6.35
CA MET A 11 11.18 20.92 -7.01
C MET A 11 12.36 20.28 -6.28
N SER A 12 12.12 19.30 -5.42
CA SER A 12 13.17 18.47 -4.85
C SER A 12 13.67 17.50 -5.93
N ALA A 13 14.85 17.80 -6.47
CA ALA A 13 15.54 16.90 -7.38
C ALA A 13 16.03 15.66 -6.60
N MET A 14 15.67 14.49 -7.09
CA MET A 14 16.16 13.20 -6.62
C MET A 14 17.64 13.06 -7.06
N ALA A 15 18.58 13.24 -6.15
CA ALA A 15 19.99 12.96 -6.40
C ALA A 15 20.31 11.52 -5.98
N LEU A 16 20.41 10.62 -6.96
CA LEU A 16 20.96 9.27 -6.81
C LEU A 16 22.48 9.36 -6.73
N LEU A 17 23.04 9.13 -5.56
CA LEU A 17 24.47 8.95 -5.38
C LEU A 17 24.83 7.47 -5.59
N GLY A 18 25.42 7.15 -6.75
CA GLY A 18 25.90 5.82 -7.07
C GLY A 18 27.22 5.49 -6.36
N VAL A 19 27.28 4.35 -5.71
CA VAL A 19 28.52 3.71 -5.29
C VAL A 19 28.90 2.66 -6.34
N SER A 20 30.04 2.87 -6.99
CA SER A 20 30.56 2.02 -8.06
C SER A 20 31.15 0.72 -7.52
N PHE A 21 30.59 -0.41 -7.91
CA PHE A 21 31.29 -1.69 -7.93
C PHE A 21 31.48 -2.12 -9.38
N SER A 22 32.72 -2.28 -9.80
CA SER A 22 33.11 -2.70 -11.16
C SER A 22 32.81 -4.19 -11.34
N SER A 23 32.00 -4.54 -12.32
CA SER A 23 32.08 -5.82 -13.01
C SER A 23 31.42 -5.77 -14.39
N SER A 24 32.04 -6.44 -15.31
CA SER A 24 31.94 -6.45 -16.76
C SER A 24 30.58 -6.86 -17.30
N SER A 25 30.26 -6.26 -18.44
CA SER A 25 29.14 -6.46 -19.36
C SER A 25 28.80 -7.91 -19.69
N ALA A 26 27.54 -8.27 -19.58
CA ALA A 26 26.77 -9.12 -20.52
C ALA A 26 25.31 -9.17 -20.08
N LEU A 27 24.38 -8.98 -21.03
CA LEU A 27 22.95 -9.28 -20.99
C LEU A 27 22.26 -9.03 -19.63
N SER A 28 21.31 -8.12 -19.58
CA SER A 28 20.56 -7.74 -18.38
C SER A 28 19.87 -8.98 -17.73
N GLU A 29 20.62 -9.70 -16.92
CA GLU A 29 20.06 -10.66 -15.98
C GLU A 29 19.51 -9.88 -14.79
N GLU A 30 18.25 -10.09 -14.45
CA GLU A 30 17.63 -9.54 -13.25
C GLU A 30 18.51 -9.89 -12.04
N LYS A 31 19.06 -8.89 -11.37
CA LYS A 31 20.01 -9.13 -10.26
C LYS A 31 19.29 -9.78 -9.09
N ASP A 32 19.93 -10.78 -8.49
CA ASP A 32 19.40 -11.45 -7.28
C ASP A 32 19.32 -10.53 -6.07
N SER A 33 20.03 -9.40 -6.10
CA SER A 33 20.00 -8.41 -5.02
C SER A 33 20.25 -6.99 -5.54
N ALA A 34 19.53 -6.04 -4.97
CA ALA A 34 19.72 -4.62 -5.22
C ALA A 34 19.78 -3.84 -3.91
N PHE A 35 20.53 -2.75 -3.91
CA PHE A 35 20.63 -1.81 -2.80
C PHE A 35 20.56 -0.39 -3.36
N VAL A 36 19.62 0.41 -2.84
CA VAL A 36 19.35 1.76 -3.34
C VAL A 36 19.38 2.75 -2.18
N PRO A 37 20.38 3.63 -2.08
CA PRO A 37 20.30 4.79 -1.22
C PRO A 37 19.39 5.84 -1.87
N PHE A 38 18.61 6.55 -1.05
CA PHE A 38 17.74 7.61 -1.53
C PHE A 38 17.69 8.78 -0.56
N TYR A 39 17.30 9.94 -1.08
CA TYR A 39 17.12 11.16 -0.33
C TYR A 39 15.85 11.85 -0.80
N PHE A 40 15.08 12.37 0.12
CA PHE A 40 13.93 13.24 -0.17
C PHE A 40 13.74 14.27 0.94
N SER A 41 12.96 15.29 0.67
CA SER A 41 12.57 16.29 1.66
C SER A 41 11.06 16.52 1.58
N THR A 42 10.40 16.47 2.73
CA THR A 42 8.97 16.75 2.87
C THR A 42 8.74 17.73 4.01
N GLU A 43 7.59 18.38 4.02
CA GLU A 43 7.24 19.30 5.10
C GLU A 43 7.16 18.59 6.46
N THR A 44 6.60 17.38 6.48
CA THR A 44 6.42 16.57 7.70
C THR A 44 7.74 15.98 8.20
N MET A 45 8.47 15.28 7.34
CA MET A 45 9.68 14.55 7.75
C MET A 45 10.96 15.40 7.68
N GLY A 46 10.94 16.56 7.00
CA GLY A 46 12.17 17.32 6.74
C GLY A 46 13.08 16.64 5.71
N ASN A 47 14.40 16.85 5.84
CA ASN A 47 15.39 16.23 4.98
C ASN A 47 15.65 14.80 5.45
N THR A 48 15.35 13.83 4.62
CA THR A 48 15.35 12.41 4.98
C THR A 48 16.31 11.65 4.09
N PHE A 49 17.19 10.89 4.71
CA PHE A 49 18.08 9.92 4.05
C PHE A 49 17.58 8.51 4.31
N GLY A 50 17.57 7.69 3.28
CA GLY A 50 17.13 6.32 3.38
C GLY A 50 17.99 5.36 2.57
N VAL A 51 17.86 4.09 2.92
CA VAL A 51 18.41 2.97 2.18
C VAL A 51 17.34 1.92 2.05
N ALA A 52 17.24 1.29 0.89
CA ALA A 52 16.39 0.14 0.66
C ALA A 52 17.19 -0.97 -0.01
N GLY A 53 16.91 -2.20 0.33
CA GLY A 53 17.57 -3.36 -0.26
C GLY A 53 16.61 -4.51 -0.46
N VAL A 54 16.80 -5.27 -1.53
CA VAL A 54 16.10 -6.50 -1.83
C VAL A 54 17.10 -7.61 -2.14
N ALA A 55 16.84 -8.80 -1.65
CA ALA A 55 17.54 -10.02 -2.05
C ALA A 55 16.50 -11.06 -2.47
N LYS A 56 16.61 -11.55 -3.71
CA LYS A 56 15.72 -12.55 -4.30
C LYS A 56 16.36 -13.93 -4.25
N GLY A 57 15.58 -14.98 -4.34
CA GLY A 57 16.08 -16.35 -4.36
C GLY A 57 16.75 -16.78 -3.05
N VAL A 58 16.42 -16.15 -1.91
CA VAL A 58 17.04 -16.43 -0.61
C VAL A 58 16.60 -17.80 -0.12
N TRP A 59 17.52 -18.77 -0.16
CA TRP A 59 17.34 -20.21 0.15
C TRP A 59 16.34 -20.96 -0.74
N GLN A 60 15.40 -20.26 -1.34
CA GLN A 60 14.34 -20.82 -2.22
C GLN A 60 14.11 -19.87 -3.40
N PRO A 61 13.91 -20.36 -4.63
CA PRO A 61 13.83 -19.50 -5.83
C PRO A 61 12.74 -18.42 -5.78
N GLN A 62 11.62 -18.72 -5.13
CA GLN A 62 10.48 -17.79 -4.99
C GLN A 62 10.59 -16.85 -3.78
N ALA A 63 11.53 -17.12 -2.85
CA ALA A 63 11.65 -16.34 -1.61
C ALA A 63 12.45 -15.07 -1.82
N ALA A 64 12.05 -14.02 -1.12
CA ALA A 64 12.76 -12.75 -1.13
C ALA A 64 12.83 -12.13 0.26
N LEU A 65 13.80 -11.24 0.43
CA LEU A 65 14.01 -10.42 1.61
C LEU A 65 14.03 -8.96 1.18
N PHE A 66 13.30 -8.11 1.88
CA PHE A 66 13.31 -6.67 1.65
C PHE A 66 13.53 -5.95 2.97
N GLY A 67 14.41 -4.96 2.95
CA GLY A 67 14.65 -4.08 4.08
C GLY A 67 14.71 -2.62 3.66
N MET A 68 14.22 -1.74 4.52
CA MET A 68 14.33 -0.30 4.35
C MET A 68 14.60 0.35 5.71
N ALA A 69 15.48 1.34 5.71
CA ALA A 69 15.67 2.21 6.85
C ALA A 69 15.81 3.65 6.38
N LEU A 70 15.20 4.57 7.10
CA LEU A 70 15.34 5.99 6.84
C LEU A 70 15.44 6.77 8.14
N TYR A 71 16.09 7.93 8.05
CA TYR A 71 16.29 8.86 9.16
C TYR A 71 16.22 10.30 8.65
N SER A 72 15.61 11.17 9.40
CA SER A 72 15.38 12.57 9.03
C SER A 72 16.10 13.55 9.94
N ASP A 73 16.30 14.79 9.46
CA ASP A 73 16.86 15.89 10.24
C ASP A 73 15.90 16.40 11.35
N LYS A 74 14.67 15.91 11.39
CA LYS A 74 13.70 16.11 12.47
C LYS A 74 13.68 14.96 13.50
N ASP A 75 14.72 14.14 13.54
CA ASP A 75 14.83 12.95 14.41
C ASP A 75 13.72 11.90 14.22
N SER A 76 13.00 11.95 13.09
CA SER A 76 12.08 10.89 12.69
C SER A 76 12.82 9.74 12.01
N TYR A 77 12.41 8.51 12.26
CA TYR A 77 12.98 7.33 11.62
C TYR A 77 11.91 6.31 11.23
N VAL A 78 12.22 5.49 10.24
CA VAL A 78 11.43 4.31 9.88
C VAL A 78 12.37 3.14 9.64
N GLY A 79 12.06 2.01 10.25
CA GLY A 79 12.65 0.70 9.97
C GLY A 79 11.59 -0.23 9.43
N PHE A 80 11.87 -0.90 8.32
CA PHE A 80 10.99 -1.89 7.72
C PHE A 80 11.80 -3.11 7.29
N LEU A 81 11.32 -4.29 7.65
CA LEU A 81 11.89 -5.58 7.24
C LEU A 81 10.77 -6.52 6.85
N SER A 82 10.90 -7.15 5.71
CA SER A 82 9.91 -8.11 5.23
C SER A 82 10.59 -9.32 4.59
N THR A 83 10.01 -10.47 4.81
CA THR A 83 10.34 -11.70 4.08
C THR A 83 9.13 -12.10 3.25
N PHE A 84 9.35 -12.69 2.07
CA PHE A 84 8.28 -13.05 1.17
C PHE A 84 8.42 -14.49 0.69
N ASN A 85 7.30 -15.20 0.66
CA ASN A 85 7.11 -16.43 -0.08
C ASN A 85 8.03 -17.58 0.29
N PHE A 86 8.43 -17.72 1.56
CA PHE A 86 9.13 -18.91 2.03
C PHE A 86 8.17 -20.09 2.06
N ALA A 87 8.41 -21.11 1.25
CA ALA A 87 7.61 -22.34 1.26
C ALA A 87 7.91 -23.15 2.53
N LEU A 88 6.90 -23.32 3.35
CA LEU A 88 6.93 -24.24 4.49
C LEU A 88 6.51 -25.65 4.10
N SER A 89 5.72 -25.77 3.04
CA SER A 89 5.29 -27.03 2.42
C SER A 89 4.95 -26.81 0.95
N GLU A 90 4.46 -27.83 0.27
CA GLU A 90 4.06 -27.77 -1.15
C GLU A 90 2.92 -26.76 -1.42
N ASN A 91 2.14 -26.40 -0.39
CA ASN A 91 0.99 -25.50 -0.53
C ASN A 91 0.96 -24.34 0.47
N VAL A 92 1.97 -24.21 1.33
CA VAL A 92 2.02 -23.15 2.36
C VAL A 92 3.22 -22.26 2.14
N LEU A 93 2.95 -20.99 1.93
CA LEU A 93 3.95 -19.92 1.91
C LEU A 93 3.91 -19.15 3.22
N PHE A 94 5.07 -18.70 3.64
CA PHE A 94 5.26 -17.88 4.83
C PHE A 94 5.94 -16.57 4.45
N SER A 95 5.41 -15.47 4.99
CA SER A 95 5.96 -14.13 4.84
C SER A 95 5.93 -13.43 6.19
N THR A 96 6.83 -12.47 6.41
CA THR A 96 6.80 -11.62 7.58
C THR A 96 6.85 -10.16 7.17
N GLN A 97 6.27 -9.31 7.99
CA GLN A 97 6.38 -7.86 7.86
C GLN A 97 6.61 -7.27 9.25
N MET A 98 7.67 -6.48 9.37
CA MET A 98 8.06 -5.82 10.61
C MET A 98 8.29 -4.34 10.30
N TYR A 99 7.57 -3.48 10.99
CA TYR A 99 7.62 -2.04 10.84
C TYR A 99 7.75 -1.40 12.21
N GLN A 100 8.67 -0.45 12.32
CA GLN A 100 8.80 0.43 13.46
C GLN A 100 9.15 1.82 12.96
N ALA A 101 8.42 2.82 13.43
CA ALA A 101 8.65 4.21 13.05
C ALA A 101 8.46 5.15 14.24
N ARG A 102 9.29 6.19 14.28
CA ARG A 102 9.07 7.37 15.09
C ARG A 102 8.89 8.58 14.18
N PHE A 103 7.81 9.28 14.36
CA PHE A 103 7.53 10.52 13.66
C PHE A 103 7.46 11.65 14.68
N ASN A 104 8.29 12.66 14.50
CA ASN A 104 8.26 13.86 15.33
C ASN A 104 7.42 14.94 14.65
N GLU A 105 6.63 15.68 15.43
CA GLU A 105 5.73 16.75 14.96
C GLU A 105 4.81 16.29 13.81
N ASN A 106 4.30 15.06 13.88
CA ASN A 106 3.44 14.50 12.84
C ASN A 106 1.96 14.82 13.10
N PRO A 107 1.17 15.12 12.05
CA PRO A 107 -0.26 15.32 12.20
C PRO A 107 -0.98 13.98 12.40
N TYR A 108 -1.74 13.89 13.48
CA TYR A 108 -2.64 12.77 13.79
C TYR A 108 -4.07 13.28 13.88
N TYR A 109 -5.01 12.42 13.53
CA TYR A 109 -6.44 12.66 13.67
C TYR A 109 -6.96 11.62 14.68
N ILE A 110 -7.40 12.08 15.85
CA ILE A 110 -7.72 11.21 17.00
C ILE A 110 -9.22 11.31 17.30
N GLY A 111 -9.88 10.14 17.47
CA GLY A 111 -11.32 10.09 17.77
C GLY A 111 -12.14 10.82 16.69
N SER A 112 -13.00 11.72 17.10
CA SER A 112 -13.87 12.49 16.18
C SER A 112 -13.12 13.42 15.20
N GLN A 113 -11.83 13.64 15.38
CA GLN A 113 -11.01 14.35 14.40
C GLN A 113 -10.87 13.54 13.10
N GLY A 114 -11.06 12.21 13.17
CA GLY A 114 -11.08 11.32 12.01
C GLY A 114 -12.44 11.14 11.34
N ASP A 115 -13.50 11.75 11.87
CA ASP A 115 -14.84 11.66 11.31
C ASP A 115 -14.89 12.25 9.89
N ASN A 116 -15.84 11.78 9.08
CA ASN A 116 -16.01 12.24 7.71
C ASN A 116 -16.18 13.75 7.59
N ASP A 117 -16.82 14.40 8.57
CA ASP A 117 -17.15 15.82 8.54
C ASP A 117 -16.13 16.72 9.27
N SER A 118 -15.04 16.13 9.78
CA SER A 118 -13.98 16.87 10.48
C SER A 118 -13.17 17.79 9.54
N SER A 119 -12.59 18.85 10.11
CA SER A 119 -11.73 19.81 9.40
C SER A 119 -10.27 19.34 9.38
N ILE A 120 -9.51 19.77 8.37
CA ILE A 120 -8.04 19.59 8.36
C ILE A 120 -7.37 20.28 9.55
N ASP A 121 -7.99 21.32 10.11
CA ASP A 121 -7.47 22.08 11.25
C ASP A 121 -7.69 21.37 12.59
N ASP A 122 -8.52 20.31 12.62
CA ASP A 122 -8.78 19.51 13.83
C ASP A 122 -7.59 18.61 14.22
N LYS A 123 -6.60 18.46 13.34
CA LYS A 123 -5.43 17.60 13.57
C LYS A 123 -4.69 17.93 14.86
N THR A 124 -4.23 16.90 15.52
CA THR A 124 -3.31 16.97 16.64
C THR A 124 -1.88 16.77 16.15
N ILE A 125 -0.96 17.68 16.49
CA ILE A 125 0.46 17.52 16.20
C ILE A 125 1.11 16.88 17.42
N ALA A 126 1.75 15.73 17.22
CA ALA A 126 2.39 14.97 18.28
C ALA A 126 3.61 14.19 17.76
N ASP A 127 4.47 13.81 18.68
CA ASP A 127 5.50 12.81 18.43
C ASP A 127 4.87 11.43 18.63
N GLY A 128 5.01 10.56 17.65
CA GLY A 128 4.41 9.22 17.66
C GLY A 128 5.43 8.13 17.44
N LEU A 129 5.30 7.05 18.21
CA LEU A 129 5.98 5.77 17.98
C LEU A 129 4.92 4.78 17.46
N GLU A 130 5.21 4.15 16.33
CA GLU A 130 4.33 3.19 15.68
C GLU A 130 5.07 1.87 15.44
N GLU A 131 4.42 0.76 15.75
CA GLU A 131 4.94 -0.57 15.51
C GLU A 131 3.87 -1.44 14.85
N ASN A 132 4.30 -2.29 13.91
CA ASN A 132 3.42 -3.28 13.29
C ASN A 132 4.25 -4.53 12.95
N TYR A 133 3.83 -5.66 13.47
CA TYR A 133 4.44 -6.96 13.22
C TYR A 133 3.39 -7.93 12.72
N GLN A 134 3.63 -8.53 11.55
CA GLN A 134 2.72 -9.46 10.89
C GLN A 134 3.45 -10.72 10.46
N PHE A 135 2.79 -11.86 10.60
CA PHE A 135 3.30 -13.17 10.22
C PHE A 135 2.25 -13.85 9.34
N GLU A 136 2.44 -13.82 8.04
CA GLU A 136 1.49 -14.35 7.07
C GLU A 136 1.75 -15.81 6.76
N PHE A 137 0.72 -16.64 6.85
CA PHE A 137 0.68 -18.03 6.41
C PHE A 137 -0.34 -18.14 5.29
N LYS A 138 0.14 -18.27 4.05
CA LYS A 138 -0.68 -18.33 2.84
C LYS A 138 -0.80 -19.77 2.37
N TYR A 139 -1.99 -20.35 2.52
CA TYR A 139 -2.31 -21.67 2.00
C TYR A 139 -2.85 -21.54 0.58
N LEU A 140 -2.12 -22.08 -0.40
CA LEU A 140 -2.50 -22.10 -1.81
C LEU A 140 -3.56 -23.19 -2.02
N LEU A 141 -4.71 -22.80 -2.55
CA LEU A 141 -5.79 -23.73 -2.86
C LEU A 141 -5.46 -24.55 -4.12
N PRO A 142 -5.76 -25.86 -4.13
CA PRO A 142 -5.33 -26.78 -5.20
C PRO A 142 -6.22 -26.69 -6.43
N TRP A 143 -6.43 -25.48 -6.94
CA TRP A 143 -7.17 -25.21 -8.16
C TRP A 143 -6.56 -24.04 -8.97
N GLY A 144 -7.14 -23.70 -10.15
CA GLY A 144 -6.58 -22.69 -11.03
C GLY A 144 -5.12 -22.98 -11.41
N ASN A 145 -4.26 -21.99 -11.42
CA ASN A 145 -2.84 -22.15 -11.77
C ASN A 145 -2.08 -23.11 -10.85
N VAL A 146 -2.49 -23.21 -9.58
CA VAL A 146 -1.83 -24.11 -8.61
C VAL A 146 -2.11 -25.59 -8.94
N ALA A 147 -3.31 -25.91 -9.46
CA ALA A 147 -3.62 -27.27 -9.87
C ALA A 147 -2.74 -27.75 -11.02
N GLU A 148 -2.36 -26.87 -11.95
CA GLU A 148 -1.56 -27.21 -13.13
C GLU A 148 -0.05 -27.23 -12.85
N HIS A 149 0.42 -26.31 -12.00
CA HIS A 149 1.84 -26.03 -11.84
C HIS A 149 2.36 -26.14 -10.40
N GLY A 150 1.51 -26.59 -9.46
CA GLY A 150 1.85 -26.68 -8.04
C GLY A 150 2.16 -25.28 -7.44
N LEU A 151 2.99 -25.24 -6.41
CA LEU A 151 3.37 -24.01 -5.72
C LEU A 151 3.96 -22.96 -6.68
N LEU A 152 4.74 -23.37 -7.67
CA LEU A 152 5.33 -22.43 -8.64
C LEU A 152 4.28 -21.79 -9.55
N GLY A 153 3.09 -22.38 -9.68
CA GLY A 153 1.96 -21.78 -10.39
C GLY A 153 1.51 -20.44 -9.78
N ALA A 154 1.74 -20.24 -8.48
CA ALA A 154 1.43 -18.98 -7.81
C ALA A 154 2.30 -17.80 -8.28
N PHE A 155 3.42 -18.07 -8.95
CA PHE A 155 4.38 -17.05 -9.39
C PHE A 155 4.47 -16.93 -10.91
N GLN A 156 3.70 -17.71 -11.65
CA GLN A 156 3.68 -17.65 -13.10
C GLN A 156 2.64 -16.64 -13.58
N PRO A 157 2.96 -15.89 -14.68
CA PRO A 157 1.98 -15.02 -15.31
C PRO A 157 0.74 -15.81 -15.76
N ILE A 158 -0.44 -15.30 -15.51
CA ILE A 158 -1.69 -15.88 -15.96
C ILE A 158 -1.89 -15.50 -17.43
N LYS A 159 -1.73 -16.47 -18.33
CA LYS A 159 -1.77 -16.24 -19.78
C LYS A 159 -3.18 -15.99 -20.30
N ASP A 160 -4.13 -16.79 -19.84
CA ASP A 160 -5.53 -16.75 -20.27
C ASP A 160 -6.41 -16.23 -19.12
N VAL A 161 -6.26 -14.94 -18.84
CA VAL A 161 -7.12 -14.26 -17.87
C VAL A 161 -8.55 -14.31 -18.38
N SER A 162 -9.38 -15.10 -17.72
CA SER A 162 -10.82 -15.10 -17.96
C SER A 162 -11.53 -14.57 -16.72
N PHE A 163 -12.69 -13.97 -16.90
CA PHE A 163 -13.59 -13.63 -15.79
C PHE A 163 -14.32 -14.88 -15.24
N ALA A 164 -13.66 -16.03 -15.35
CA ALA A 164 -14.08 -17.32 -14.84
C ALA A 164 -14.10 -17.33 -13.29
N SER A 165 -14.43 -18.47 -12.76
CA SER A 165 -14.45 -18.68 -11.31
C SER A 165 -13.04 -18.81 -10.73
N PRO A 166 -12.86 -18.56 -9.41
CA PRO A 166 -11.59 -18.81 -8.71
C PRO A 166 -11.06 -20.23 -8.85
N VAL A 167 -11.93 -21.20 -9.17
CA VAL A 167 -11.57 -22.61 -9.36
C VAL A 167 -10.93 -22.85 -10.71
N GLU A 168 -11.26 -22.05 -11.74
CA GLU A 168 -10.83 -22.24 -13.12
C GLU A 168 -9.60 -21.42 -13.50
N SER A 169 -9.39 -20.27 -12.88
CA SER A 169 -8.35 -19.32 -13.27
C SER A 169 -7.75 -18.59 -12.08
N GLY A 170 -6.48 -18.20 -12.23
CA GLY A 170 -5.77 -17.43 -11.22
C GLY A 170 -5.23 -18.27 -10.08
N VAL A 171 -4.81 -17.58 -9.04
CA VAL A 171 -4.28 -18.15 -7.80
C VAL A 171 -5.22 -17.80 -6.66
N SER A 172 -5.80 -18.83 -6.05
CA SER A 172 -6.66 -18.66 -4.87
C SER A 172 -5.94 -19.15 -3.62
N SER A 173 -6.10 -18.44 -2.53
CA SER A 173 -5.48 -18.79 -1.26
C SER A 173 -6.34 -18.43 -0.05
N ILE A 174 -6.09 -19.12 1.06
CA ILE A 174 -6.51 -18.72 2.40
C ILE A 174 -5.28 -18.20 3.12
N ILE A 175 -5.39 -17.00 3.65
CA ILE A 175 -4.29 -16.32 4.32
C ILE A 175 -4.65 -16.17 5.80
N PHE A 176 -3.78 -16.65 6.68
CA PHE A 176 -3.88 -16.47 8.13
C PHE A 176 -2.73 -15.59 8.58
N THR A 177 -3.04 -14.46 9.25
CA THR A 177 -2.04 -13.46 9.64
C THR A 177 -2.21 -13.06 11.10
N PRO A 178 -1.49 -13.70 12.04
CA PRO A 178 -1.28 -13.14 13.37
C PRO A 178 -0.56 -11.79 13.28
N PHE A 179 -1.00 -10.82 14.09
CA PHE A 179 -0.40 -9.50 14.11
C PHE A 179 -0.30 -8.89 15.49
N TYR A 180 0.60 -7.94 15.62
CA TYR A 180 0.67 -6.96 16.71
C TYR A 180 0.80 -5.58 16.11
N THR A 181 0.05 -4.62 16.61
CA THR A 181 0.17 -3.20 16.25
C THR A 181 0.11 -2.34 17.49
N SER A 182 0.91 -1.28 17.51
CA SER A 182 0.86 -0.27 18.55
C SER A 182 1.11 1.13 17.98
N ARG A 183 0.52 2.12 18.64
CA ARG A 183 0.79 3.55 18.41
C ARG A 183 0.78 4.26 19.76
N GLU A 184 1.87 4.92 20.09
CA GLU A 184 2.01 5.76 21.28
C GLU A 184 2.23 7.21 20.83
N LEU A 185 1.38 8.13 21.31
CA LEU A 185 1.51 9.57 21.05
C LEU A 185 2.02 10.24 22.33
N GLU A 186 3.26 10.73 22.26
CA GLU A 186 3.93 11.32 23.40
C GLU A 186 3.21 12.58 23.92
N GLY A 187 3.03 12.65 25.24
CA GLY A 187 2.40 13.79 25.91
C GLY A 187 0.87 13.84 25.86
N LEU A 188 0.21 12.90 25.18
CA LEU A 188 -1.25 12.88 25.04
C LEU A 188 -1.96 11.81 25.85
N ASN A 189 -1.25 10.96 26.60
CA ASN A 189 -1.79 9.73 27.20
C ASN A 189 -2.64 8.91 26.23
N ASN A 190 -2.30 8.93 24.96
CA ASN A 190 -2.94 8.17 23.91
C ASN A 190 -1.95 7.07 23.49
N SER A 191 -2.17 5.89 24.02
CA SER A 191 -1.48 4.65 23.61
C SER A 191 -2.52 3.66 23.20
N GLU A 192 -2.37 3.14 22.02
CA GLU A 192 -3.24 2.12 21.43
C GLU A 192 -2.40 0.90 21.07
N GLU A 193 -2.87 -0.27 21.43
CA GLU A 193 -2.28 -1.52 20.96
C GLU A 193 -3.36 -2.53 20.61
N ALA A 194 -3.04 -3.43 19.70
CA ALA A 194 -3.86 -4.59 19.43
C ALA A 194 -3.01 -5.80 19.08
N THR A 195 -3.39 -6.93 19.61
CA THR A 195 -2.92 -8.24 19.22
C THR A 195 -4.09 -9.04 18.66
N GLY A 196 -3.90 -9.66 17.52
CA GLY A 196 -4.98 -10.35 16.87
C GLY A 196 -4.53 -11.23 15.71
N PHE A 197 -5.49 -11.62 14.91
CA PHE A 197 -5.24 -12.30 13.64
C PHE A 197 -6.28 -11.92 12.60
N SER A 198 -5.89 -12.02 11.33
CA SER A 198 -6.83 -11.98 10.21
C SER A 198 -6.89 -13.33 9.50
N LEU A 199 -8.03 -13.57 8.86
CA LEU A 199 -8.26 -14.67 7.94
C LEU A 199 -8.84 -14.11 6.65
N ALA A 200 -8.11 -14.28 5.55
CA ALA A 200 -8.54 -13.78 4.26
C ALA A 200 -8.72 -14.90 3.22
N PHE A 201 -9.69 -14.74 2.35
CA PHE A 201 -9.75 -15.38 1.04
C PHE A 201 -9.21 -14.40 0.01
N ASP A 202 -8.18 -14.81 -0.71
CA ASP A 202 -7.49 -14.01 -1.72
C ASP A 202 -7.52 -14.73 -3.06
N TRP A 203 -7.97 -14.03 -4.11
CA TRP A 203 -7.98 -14.53 -5.47
C TRP A 203 -7.32 -13.52 -6.40
N ASP A 204 -6.11 -13.84 -6.83
CA ASP A 204 -5.35 -13.06 -7.80
C ASP A 204 -5.44 -13.69 -9.18
N ASN A 205 -6.17 -13.03 -10.07
CA ASN A 205 -6.38 -13.41 -11.46
C ASN A 205 -5.83 -12.33 -12.41
N ARG A 206 -4.76 -11.63 -12.01
CA ARG A 206 -4.08 -10.64 -12.83
C ARG A 206 -3.04 -11.29 -13.73
N ASP A 207 -2.87 -10.78 -14.94
CA ASP A 207 -1.81 -11.21 -15.85
C ASP A 207 -0.40 -10.88 -15.30
N SER A 208 -0.28 -9.85 -14.49
CA SER A 208 0.95 -9.46 -13.80
C SER A 208 0.62 -8.81 -12.45
N THR A 209 1.38 -9.14 -11.42
CA THR A 209 1.25 -8.49 -10.11
C THR A 209 1.92 -7.11 -10.05
N ARG A 210 2.92 -6.87 -10.91
CA ARG A 210 3.72 -5.62 -10.93
C ARG A 210 3.16 -4.56 -11.85
N ASN A 211 2.65 -4.95 -13.00
CA ASN A 211 2.02 -4.06 -13.99
C ASN A 211 0.81 -4.76 -14.60
N PRO A 212 -0.29 -4.90 -13.85
CA PRO A 212 -1.47 -5.59 -14.33
C PRO A 212 -2.13 -4.82 -15.48
N THR A 213 -2.38 -5.54 -16.57
CA THR A 213 -3.09 -5.02 -17.74
C THR A 213 -4.47 -5.62 -17.91
N LYS A 214 -4.68 -6.84 -17.41
CA LYS A 214 -5.93 -7.58 -17.49
C LYS A 214 -6.17 -8.37 -16.23
N GLY A 215 -7.45 -8.68 -16.00
CA GLY A 215 -7.88 -9.55 -14.92
C GLY A 215 -8.35 -8.79 -13.70
N SER A 216 -8.31 -9.46 -12.57
CA SER A 216 -8.84 -8.95 -11.32
C SER A 216 -8.07 -9.48 -10.12
N HIS A 217 -8.16 -8.74 -9.02
CA HIS A 217 -7.72 -9.20 -7.71
C HIS A 217 -8.87 -9.00 -6.71
N THR A 218 -9.24 -10.04 -5.99
CA THR A 218 -10.32 -10.03 -5.01
C THR A 218 -9.81 -10.51 -3.67
N ASN A 219 -10.04 -9.73 -2.64
CA ASN A 219 -9.71 -10.06 -1.26
C ASN A 219 -10.92 -9.85 -0.35
N LEU A 220 -11.23 -10.85 0.48
CA LEU A 220 -12.21 -10.76 1.56
C LEU A 220 -11.51 -11.17 2.84
N GLU A 221 -11.38 -10.25 3.79
CA GLU A 221 -10.65 -10.46 5.04
C GLU A 221 -11.56 -10.23 6.26
N PHE A 222 -11.39 -11.06 7.26
CA PHE A 222 -11.96 -10.92 8.59
C PHE A 222 -10.82 -10.79 9.58
N THR A 223 -10.81 -9.71 10.34
CA THR A 223 -9.78 -9.39 11.34
C THR A 223 -10.41 -9.31 12.71
N THR A 224 -9.81 -9.95 13.69
CA THR A 224 -10.22 -9.89 15.09
C THR A 224 -9.01 -9.67 16.00
N GLY A 225 -9.22 -8.97 17.10
CA GLY A 225 -8.17 -8.71 18.08
C GLY A 225 -8.72 -8.03 19.31
N ALA A 226 -7.82 -7.75 20.24
CA ALA A 226 -8.08 -7.05 21.49
C ALA A 226 -6.82 -6.31 21.94
N GLU A 227 -6.95 -5.31 22.78
CA GLU A 227 -5.84 -4.68 23.48
C GLU A 227 -5.15 -5.71 24.39
N SER A 228 -5.96 -6.52 25.09
CA SER A 228 -5.46 -7.70 25.80
C SER A 228 -6.43 -8.87 25.58
N TRP A 229 -5.93 -10.09 25.53
CA TRP A 229 -6.76 -11.30 25.37
C TRP A 229 -7.63 -11.65 26.60
N SER A 230 -8.10 -10.64 27.35
CA SER A 230 -9.13 -10.79 28.35
C SER A 230 -10.49 -10.81 27.67
N ASN A 231 -11.18 -11.83 27.80
CA ASN A 231 -12.30 -12.48 27.12
C ASN A 231 -13.51 -11.65 26.62
N ASP A 232 -13.65 -10.37 26.92
CA ASP A 232 -14.91 -9.65 26.69
C ASP A 232 -14.85 -8.56 25.60
N ASP A 233 -13.64 -8.21 25.10
CA ASP A 233 -13.42 -7.03 24.25
C ASP A 233 -12.94 -7.36 22.84
N LEU A 234 -13.16 -8.59 22.37
CA LEU A 234 -12.82 -8.97 21.01
C LEU A 234 -13.67 -8.21 20.00
N TRP A 235 -13.00 -7.39 19.20
CA TRP A 235 -13.63 -6.74 18.05
C TRP A 235 -13.49 -7.61 16.79
N LEU A 236 -14.43 -7.43 15.87
CA LEU A 236 -14.43 -8.05 14.55
C LEU A 236 -14.60 -6.98 13.48
N LYS A 237 -13.68 -6.91 12.55
CA LYS A 237 -13.75 -6.11 11.33
C LYS A 237 -13.74 -7.04 10.13
N TRP A 238 -14.48 -6.69 9.10
CA TRP A 238 -14.31 -7.30 7.78
C TRP A 238 -14.02 -6.25 6.74
N THR A 239 -13.25 -6.65 5.72
CA THR A 239 -12.94 -5.83 4.55
C THR A 239 -13.17 -6.63 3.28
N PHE A 240 -13.63 -5.96 2.24
CA PHE A 240 -13.73 -6.51 0.90
C PHE A 240 -13.08 -5.54 -0.07
N GLN A 241 -12.19 -6.06 -0.93
CA GLN A 241 -11.57 -5.30 -2.00
C GLN A 241 -11.66 -6.07 -3.30
N ASN A 242 -11.96 -5.37 -4.40
CA ASN A 242 -11.93 -5.92 -5.74
C ASN A 242 -11.34 -4.89 -6.70
N SER A 243 -10.23 -5.27 -7.33
CA SER A 243 -9.56 -4.49 -8.36
C SER A 243 -9.74 -5.15 -9.72
N GLN A 244 -9.96 -4.36 -10.78
CA GLN A 244 -10.16 -4.84 -12.15
C GLN A 244 -9.30 -4.05 -13.12
N TYR A 245 -8.79 -4.71 -14.15
CA TYR A 245 -7.86 -4.15 -15.12
C TYR A 245 -8.29 -4.46 -16.55
N PHE A 246 -8.31 -3.42 -17.38
CA PHE A 246 -8.76 -3.48 -18.77
C PHE A 246 -7.72 -2.87 -19.69
N ALA A 247 -7.02 -3.70 -20.48
CA ALA A 247 -6.11 -3.23 -21.49
C ALA A 247 -6.89 -2.59 -22.65
N LEU A 248 -6.51 -1.37 -23.03
CA LEU A 248 -7.08 -0.67 -24.19
C LEU A 248 -6.24 -0.86 -25.46
N GLY A 249 -5.05 -1.46 -25.32
CA GLY A 249 -4.09 -1.62 -26.42
C GLY A 249 -3.20 -0.38 -26.61
N PRO A 250 -2.29 -0.41 -27.59
CA PRO A 250 -1.41 0.71 -27.92
C PRO A 250 -2.19 1.86 -28.58
N LEU A 251 -1.65 3.08 -28.53
CA LEU A 251 -2.18 4.25 -29.21
C LEU A 251 -1.15 4.82 -30.19
N GLY A 252 -1.16 4.29 -31.41
CA GLY A 252 -0.20 4.69 -32.45
C GLY A 252 1.23 4.52 -31.95
N ASP A 253 2.06 5.54 -32.24
CA ASP A 253 3.46 5.64 -31.80
C ASP A 253 3.60 6.53 -30.54
N VAL A 254 2.56 6.64 -29.71
CA VAL A 254 2.55 7.52 -28.53
C VAL A 254 2.58 6.71 -27.23
N PHE A 255 1.78 5.65 -27.17
CA PHE A 255 1.68 4.78 -26.00
C PHE A 255 1.75 3.30 -26.40
N ASP A 256 2.75 2.61 -25.91
CA ASP A 256 2.90 1.16 -26.04
C ASP A 256 1.80 0.41 -25.30
N GLN A 257 1.37 0.94 -24.15
CA GLN A 257 0.39 0.32 -23.30
C GLN A 257 -0.57 1.36 -22.73
N GLN A 258 -1.86 1.00 -22.69
CA GLN A 258 -2.91 1.75 -22.01
C GLN A 258 -3.75 0.79 -21.18
N VAL A 259 -4.06 1.15 -19.94
CA VAL A 259 -4.88 0.36 -19.03
C VAL A 259 -5.85 1.26 -18.28
N LEU A 260 -7.12 0.85 -18.21
CA LEU A 260 -8.06 1.35 -17.21
C LEU A 260 -8.06 0.36 -16.04
N ALA A 261 -7.82 0.88 -14.85
CA ALA A 261 -7.85 0.11 -13.62
C ALA A 261 -8.89 0.71 -12.68
N PHE A 262 -9.69 -0.15 -12.05
CA PHE A 262 -10.72 0.23 -11.08
C PHE A 262 -10.49 -0.54 -9.79
N ASP A 263 -10.74 0.11 -8.66
CA ASP A 263 -10.70 -0.52 -7.34
C ASP A 263 -11.93 -0.14 -6.54
N PHE A 264 -12.52 -1.14 -5.92
CA PHE A 264 -13.61 -1.01 -4.97
C PHE A 264 -13.17 -1.58 -3.62
N TYR A 265 -13.39 -0.81 -2.57
CA TYR A 265 -13.13 -1.24 -1.20
C TYR A 265 -14.30 -0.89 -0.31
N THR A 266 -14.63 -1.79 0.61
CA THR A 266 -15.57 -1.53 1.68
C THR A 266 -15.17 -2.28 2.95
N ALA A 267 -15.52 -1.73 4.09
CA ALA A 267 -15.23 -2.30 5.40
C ALA A 267 -16.33 -1.99 6.41
N ASP A 268 -16.50 -2.86 7.40
CA ASP A 268 -17.34 -2.62 8.57
C ASP A 268 -16.81 -3.35 9.79
N THR A 269 -17.12 -2.80 10.95
CA THR A 269 -16.88 -3.39 12.27
C THR A 269 -18.21 -3.71 12.94
N PRO A 270 -18.79 -4.91 12.73
CA PRO A 270 -20.12 -5.26 13.27
C PRO A 270 -20.21 -5.22 14.79
N THR A 271 -19.08 -5.35 15.48
CA THR A 271 -18.98 -5.32 16.95
C THR A 271 -18.94 -3.91 17.54
N TRP A 272 -18.95 -2.87 16.71
CA TRP A 272 -18.74 -1.47 17.11
C TRP A 272 -19.59 -0.99 18.27
N ASP A 273 -20.84 -1.43 18.34
CA ASP A 273 -21.81 -1.07 19.36
C ASP A 273 -21.97 -2.13 20.46
N ASN A 274 -21.14 -3.17 20.45
CA ASN A 274 -21.12 -4.19 21.49
C ASN A 274 -20.32 -3.66 22.69
N CYS A 275 -21.04 -3.05 23.65
CA CYS A 275 -20.41 -2.43 24.81
C CYS A 275 -20.75 -3.17 26.10
N THR A 276 -19.74 -3.36 26.96
CA THR A 276 -19.89 -3.86 28.33
C THR A 276 -19.47 -2.74 29.30
N GLY A 277 -20.45 -2.02 29.83
CA GLY A 277 -20.17 -0.82 30.62
C GLY A 277 -19.71 0.37 29.78
N GLN A 278 -18.48 0.81 29.98
CA GLN A 278 -17.87 1.88 29.18
C GLN A 278 -16.96 1.34 28.08
N ASP A 279 -16.63 0.05 28.10
CA ASP A 279 -15.76 -0.58 27.14
C ASP A 279 -16.56 -1.18 26.00
N CYS A 280 -16.20 -0.87 24.76
CA CYS A 280 -16.84 -1.33 23.55
C CYS A 280 -15.87 -2.17 22.72
N ALA A 281 -16.35 -3.23 22.10
CA ALA A 281 -15.58 -4.10 21.21
C ALA A 281 -15.25 -3.41 19.88
N ARG A 282 -14.44 -2.35 19.96
CA ARG A 282 -13.98 -1.53 18.84
C ARG A 282 -12.49 -1.74 18.59
N PRO A 283 -12.04 -1.80 17.33
CA PRO A 283 -10.61 -1.79 17.04
C PRO A 283 -9.99 -0.43 17.42
N PRO A 284 -8.68 -0.41 17.78
CA PRO A 284 -7.95 0.84 17.89
C PRO A 284 -7.99 1.61 16.57
N GLU A 285 -7.79 2.93 16.59
CA GLU A 285 -7.88 3.79 15.39
C GLU A 285 -6.98 3.32 14.26
N THR A 286 -5.84 2.71 14.59
CA THR A 286 -4.92 2.12 13.62
C THR A 286 -5.51 0.96 12.85
N GLU A 287 -6.50 0.25 13.41
CA GLU A 287 -7.17 -0.92 12.84
C GLU A 287 -8.61 -0.65 12.39
N GLN A 288 -9.15 0.54 12.56
CA GLN A 288 -10.47 0.94 12.07
C GLN A 288 -10.55 0.94 10.53
N ALA A 289 -11.73 1.11 9.98
CA ALA A 289 -11.91 1.40 8.56
C ALA A 289 -11.34 2.78 8.25
N ARG A 290 -10.25 2.85 7.44
CA ARG A 290 -9.46 4.08 7.25
C ARG A 290 -9.39 4.50 5.80
N LEU A 291 -9.52 5.82 5.57
CA LEU A 291 -9.28 6.49 4.29
C LEU A 291 -8.29 7.65 4.49
N GLY A 292 -7.59 7.98 3.42
CA GLY A 292 -6.42 8.84 3.44
C GLY A 292 -5.13 8.02 3.54
N GLY A 293 -4.07 8.49 2.89
CA GLY A 293 -2.76 7.84 2.92
C GLY A 293 -2.31 7.28 1.59
N LEU A 294 -1.65 6.14 1.62
CA LEU A 294 -0.89 5.61 0.49
C LEU A 294 -1.74 4.89 -0.56
N TYR A 295 -2.92 4.41 -0.18
CA TYR A 295 -3.70 3.48 -0.99
C TYR A 295 -5.11 3.97 -1.34
N ARG A 296 -5.72 4.78 -0.48
CA ARG A 296 -7.12 5.21 -0.60
C ARG A 296 -7.26 6.68 -0.26
N LEU A 297 -8.01 7.46 -1.05
CA LEU A 297 -8.11 8.91 -0.94
C LEU A 297 -6.72 9.58 -0.82
N ARG A 298 -5.88 9.32 -1.81
CA ARG A 298 -4.44 9.67 -1.79
C ARG A 298 -4.15 11.17 -1.69
N GLY A 299 -5.14 12.04 -1.89
CA GLY A 299 -5.05 13.48 -1.67
C GLY A 299 -5.07 13.92 -0.20
N TYR A 300 -5.19 12.96 0.74
CA TYR A 300 -5.29 13.24 2.18
C TYR A 300 -4.20 12.52 2.98
N THR A 301 -3.84 13.09 4.11
CA THR A 301 -2.90 12.50 5.08
C THR A 301 -3.35 11.10 5.52
N GLY A 302 -2.41 10.25 5.91
CA GLY A 302 -2.68 8.89 6.38
C GLY A 302 -3.61 8.88 7.59
N GLY A 303 -4.72 8.13 7.50
CA GLY A 303 -5.72 8.05 8.57
C GLY A 303 -6.52 9.32 8.80
N ARG A 304 -6.53 10.25 7.81
CA ARG A 304 -7.33 11.47 7.88
C ARG A 304 -8.80 11.19 8.20
N TYR A 305 -9.32 10.11 7.65
CA TYR A 305 -10.66 9.65 7.93
C TYR A 305 -10.61 8.21 8.44
N HIS A 306 -11.29 7.92 9.55
CA HIS A 306 -11.43 6.60 10.12
C HIS A 306 -12.74 6.47 10.89
N GLY A 307 -13.20 5.24 11.10
CA GLY A 307 -14.44 4.98 11.82
C GLY A 307 -14.86 3.50 11.72
N ARG A 308 -16.13 3.23 12.03
CA ARG A 308 -16.71 1.91 12.00
C ARG A 308 -16.68 1.27 10.61
N SER A 309 -17.12 2.03 9.60
CA SER A 309 -17.30 1.52 8.25
C SER A 309 -16.75 2.49 7.20
N ALA A 310 -16.42 1.96 6.02
CA ALA A 310 -15.94 2.74 4.90
C ALA A 310 -16.41 2.16 3.57
N VAL A 311 -16.52 3.05 2.58
CA VAL A 311 -16.56 2.71 1.15
C VAL A 311 -15.57 3.56 0.39
N HIS A 312 -14.91 2.99 -0.63
CA HIS A 312 -13.98 3.70 -1.49
C HIS A 312 -14.02 3.15 -2.91
N TYR A 313 -13.94 4.05 -3.87
CA TYR A 313 -13.82 3.77 -5.29
C TYR A 313 -12.62 4.51 -5.84
N SER A 314 -11.82 3.83 -6.64
CA SER A 314 -10.72 4.42 -7.39
C SER A 314 -10.79 4.05 -8.86
N ALA A 315 -10.44 4.98 -9.73
CA ALA A 315 -10.23 4.76 -11.15
C ALA A 315 -8.87 5.33 -11.55
N GLU A 316 -8.07 4.53 -12.25
CA GLU A 316 -6.78 4.95 -12.79
C GLU A 316 -6.74 4.75 -14.30
N TYR A 317 -6.20 5.73 -15.01
CA TYR A 317 -5.74 5.58 -16.38
C TYR A 317 -4.23 5.53 -16.38
N ARG A 318 -3.68 4.38 -16.80
CA ARG A 318 -2.25 4.05 -16.78
C ARG A 318 -1.75 3.96 -18.20
N VAL A 319 -0.65 4.63 -18.52
CA VAL A 319 -0.04 4.59 -19.85
C VAL A 319 1.47 4.39 -19.77
N ILE A 320 2.00 3.53 -20.61
CA ILE A 320 3.44 3.42 -20.85
C ILE A 320 3.69 4.14 -22.18
N PRO A 321 4.41 5.27 -22.19
CA PRO A 321 4.76 5.95 -23.43
C PRO A 321 5.83 5.18 -24.21
N ASP A 322 5.82 5.28 -25.55
CA ASP A 322 6.90 4.75 -26.41
C ASP A 322 8.25 5.41 -26.07
N TRP A 323 8.19 6.65 -25.61
CA TRP A 323 9.37 7.37 -25.17
C TRP A 323 9.86 6.87 -23.80
N GLN A 324 11.03 6.24 -23.78
CA GLN A 324 11.68 5.67 -22.60
C GLN A 324 13.04 6.35 -22.34
N PRO A 325 13.07 7.60 -21.80
CA PRO A 325 14.30 8.38 -21.67
C PRO A 325 15.26 7.89 -20.57
N LEU A 326 14.80 6.99 -19.71
CA LEU A 326 15.58 6.55 -18.55
C LEU A 326 16.74 5.63 -18.97
N ASP A 327 16.62 4.94 -20.10
CA ASP A 327 17.65 4.05 -20.64
C ASP A 327 18.91 4.81 -21.09
N ASP A 328 18.77 6.10 -21.46
CA ASP A 328 19.84 6.95 -21.94
C ASP A 328 20.59 7.69 -20.81
N ILE A 329 20.13 7.61 -19.56
CA ILE A 329 20.74 8.35 -18.45
C ILE A 329 21.84 7.50 -17.80
N PRO A 330 23.15 7.92 -17.89
CA PRO A 330 24.24 7.28 -17.18
C PRO A 330 23.91 7.19 -15.68
N LEU A 331 24.16 6.11 -15.01
CA LEU A 331 23.77 5.73 -13.66
C LEU A 331 22.38 5.06 -13.57
N ILE A 332 21.37 5.52 -14.28
CA ILE A 332 20.05 4.89 -14.29
C ILE A 332 20.10 3.61 -15.10
N ASN A 333 20.81 3.60 -16.23
CA ASN A 333 21.02 2.40 -17.05
C ASN A 333 21.81 1.27 -16.36
N TYR A 334 22.34 1.52 -15.14
CA TYR A 334 22.94 0.48 -14.31
C TYR A 334 21.89 -0.44 -13.67
N TYR A 335 20.66 0.08 -13.50
CA TYR A 335 19.52 -0.65 -12.94
C TYR A 335 18.65 -1.21 -14.05
N ASP A 336 17.98 -2.36 -13.80
CA ASP A 336 16.97 -2.89 -14.69
C ASP A 336 15.68 -2.07 -14.55
N LEU A 337 15.40 -1.20 -15.56
CA LEU A 337 14.19 -0.37 -15.64
C LEU A 337 13.41 -0.73 -16.90
N PRO A 338 12.66 -1.82 -16.90
CA PRO A 338 11.96 -2.29 -18.09
C PRO A 338 10.87 -1.33 -18.58
N TRP A 339 10.36 -0.45 -17.71
CA TRP A 339 9.35 0.53 -18.08
C TRP A 339 9.23 1.68 -17.07
N TRP A 340 8.74 2.80 -17.53
CA TRP A 340 8.15 3.84 -16.73
C TRP A 340 6.71 4.09 -17.21
N GLN A 341 5.82 4.52 -16.32
CA GLN A 341 4.40 4.61 -16.56
C GLN A 341 3.86 5.93 -16.01
N TRP A 342 2.99 6.57 -16.76
CA TRP A 342 2.22 7.71 -16.27
C TRP A 342 0.83 7.25 -15.84
N VAL A 343 0.34 7.85 -14.76
CA VAL A 343 -0.97 7.53 -14.20
C VAL A 343 -1.71 8.81 -13.90
N ALA A 344 -2.98 8.86 -14.33
CA ALA A 344 -3.96 9.81 -13.85
C ALA A 344 -5.01 9.04 -13.04
N PHE A 345 -5.44 9.58 -11.90
CA PHE A 345 -6.40 8.89 -11.06
C PHE A 345 -7.45 9.82 -10.44
N ALA A 346 -8.61 9.22 -10.15
CA ALA A 346 -9.71 9.83 -9.43
C ALA A 346 -10.25 8.85 -8.39
N GLU A 347 -10.53 9.35 -7.19
CA GLU A 347 -10.99 8.56 -6.07
C GLU A 347 -12.14 9.26 -5.37
N VAL A 348 -13.08 8.47 -4.84
CA VAL A 348 -14.12 8.93 -3.92
C VAL A 348 -14.30 7.92 -2.81
N GLY A 349 -14.59 8.38 -1.60
CA GLY A 349 -14.81 7.51 -0.46
C GLY A 349 -15.42 8.23 0.73
N ARG A 350 -15.94 7.45 1.67
CA ARG A 350 -16.51 7.93 2.92
C ARG A 350 -16.28 6.93 4.04
N VAL A 351 -16.07 7.46 5.24
CA VAL A 351 -16.20 6.71 6.50
C VAL A 351 -17.51 7.07 7.20
N ALA A 352 -18.06 6.14 7.96
CA ALA A 352 -19.31 6.36 8.69
C ALA A 352 -19.37 5.51 9.96
N ASP A 353 -20.26 5.90 10.90
CA ASP A 353 -20.52 5.17 12.15
C ASP A 353 -21.51 4.03 11.98
N GLU A 354 -22.07 3.87 10.78
CA GLU A 354 -22.99 2.81 10.43
C GLU A 354 -22.70 2.26 9.03
N TYR A 355 -22.94 0.97 8.82
CA TYR A 355 -22.86 0.36 7.49
C TYR A 355 -24.23 0.47 6.80
N ASP A 356 -24.51 1.66 6.31
CA ASP A 356 -25.72 1.96 5.53
C ASP A 356 -25.36 2.50 4.15
N ILE A 357 -25.99 1.94 3.10
CA ILE A 357 -25.65 2.28 1.70
C ILE A 357 -25.89 3.76 1.42
N LYS A 358 -26.97 4.34 1.93
CA LYS A 358 -27.28 5.75 1.69
C LYS A 358 -26.28 6.65 2.41
N THR A 359 -25.97 6.35 3.66
CA THR A 359 -24.99 7.09 4.47
C THR A 359 -23.62 7.03 3.80
N LEU A 360 -23.14 5.85 3.43
CA LEU A 360 -21.83 5.66 2.81
C LEU A 360 -21.68 6.33 1.44
N HIS A 361 -22.77 6.64 0.72
CA HIS A 361 -22.74 7.29 -0.60
C HIS A 361 -23.22 8.75 -0.57
N THR A 362 -23.34 9.36 0.61
CA THR A 362 -23.65 10.79 0.78
C THR A 362 -22.39 11.51 1.23
N ASP A 363 -22.15 12.75 0.81
CA ASP A 363 -21.01 13.60 1.21
C ASP A 363 -19.64 12.88 1.14
N MET A 364 -19.45 12.12 0.07
CA MET A 364 -18.18 11.43 -0.16
C MET A 364 -17.03 12.42 -0.37
N LYS A 365 -15.89 12.12 0.22
CA LYS A 365 -14.62 12.84 -0.04
C LYS A 365 -14.07 12.40 -1.39
N TRP A 366 -13.33 13.27 -2.04
CA TRP A 366 -12.74 12.99 -3.35
C TRP A 366 -11.22 13.28 -3.36
N SER A 367 -10.53 12.60 -4.23
CA SER A 367 -9.12 12.80 -4.50
C SER A 367 -8.87 12.70 -6.01
N LEU A 368 -8.07 13.61 -6.54
CA LEU A 368 -7.59 13.60 -7.93
C LEU A 368 -6.08 13.73 -7.93
N GLY A 369 -5.42 13.03 -8.83
CA GLY A 369 -3.97 13.13 -8.89
C GLY A 369 -3.36 12.49 -10.12
N GLY A 370 -2.04 12.55 -10.13
CA GLY A 370 -1.21 11.90 -11.13
C GLY A 370 0.03 11.30 -10.50
N ALA A 371 0.56 10.30 -11.14
CA ALA A 371 1.77 9.61 -10.71
C ALA A 371 2.69 9.31 -11.89
N VAL A 372 3.97 9.23 -11.59
CA VAL A 372 4.96 8.52 -12.40
C VAL A 372 5.37 7.28 -11.64
N ARG A 373 5.34 6.15 -12.32
CA ARG A 373 5.76 4.85 -11.78
C ARG A 373 6.87 4.28 -12.64
N PHE A 374 7.79 3.58 -12.04
CA PHE A 374 8.83 2.84 -12.76
C PHE A 374 9.20 1.58 -11.97
N GLN A 375 9.55 0.55 -12.70
CA GLN A 375 10.07 -0.67 -12.12
C GLN A 375 11.58 -0.57 -12.04
N VAL A 376 12.13 -0.79 -10.86
CA VAL A 376 13.58 -0.86 -10.60
C VAL A 376 13.88 -2.20 -9.98
N GLU A 377 14.69 -3.03 -10.65
CA GLU A 377 15.08 -4.35 -10.14
C GLU A 377 13.88 -5.20 -9.67
N GLY A 378 12.76 -5.11 -10.41
CA GLY A 378 11.51 -5.82 -10.08
C GLY A 378 10.66 -5.21 -8.98
N ILE A 379 11.02 -4.05 -8.44
CA ILE A 379 10.23 -3.29 -7.46
C ILE A 379 9.59 -2.11 -8.17
N VAL A 380 8.31 -1.88 -7.96
CA VAL A 380 7.62 -0.70 -8.49
C VAL A 380 7.80 0.46 -7.53
N VAL A 381 8.41 1.54 -8.00
CA VAL A 381 8.51 2.82 -7.29
C VAL A 381 7.55 3.79 -7.93
N ARG A 382 6.85 4.58 -7.13
CA ARG A 382 5.90 5.59 -7.59
C ARG A 382 6.12 6.93 -6.90
N ALA A 383 6.06 8.01 -7.67
CA ALA A 383 5.99 9.38 -7.20
C ALA A 383 4.61 9.94 -7.57
N GLU A 384 3.85 10.38 -6.58
CA GLU A 384 2.46 10.80 -6.74
C GLU A 384 2.23 12.23 -6.25
N LEU A 385 1.44 12.98 -7.01
CA LEU A 385 0.84 14.24 -6.60
C LEU A 385 -0.67 14.05 -6.57
N ALA A 386 -1.28 14.35 -5.43
CA ALA A 386 -2.72 14.23 -5.28
C ALA A 386 -3.30 15.45 -4.55
N ARG A 387 -4.57 15.74 -4.84
CA ARG A 387 -5.35 16.76 -4.17
C ARG A 387 -6.73 16.24 -3.80
N GLY A 388 -7.11 16.46 -2.54
CA GLY A 388 -8.47 16.33 -2.04
C GLY A 388 -9.18 17.69 -1.95
N GLY A 389 -10.28 17.74 -1.23
CA GLY A 389 -11.09 18.97 -1.07
C GLY A 389 -10.31 20.08 -0.38
N ASP A 390 -9.70 19.80 0.74
CA ASP A 390 -9.00 20.76 1.63
C ASP A 390 -7.50 20.46 1.76
N GLU A 391 -6.99 19.35 1.22
CA GLU A 391 -5.61 18.90 1.39
C GLU A 391 -4.97 18.54 0.04
N GLY A 392 -3.66 18.54 0.00
CA GLY A 392 -2.86 18.06 -1.13
C GLY A 392 -1.60 17.39 -0.65
N THR A 393 -1.16 16.35 -1.36
CA THR A 393 -0.05 15.50 -0.96
C THR A 393 0.94 15.30 -2.10
N PHE A 394 2.21 15.19 -1.75
CA PHE A 394 3.24 14.63 -2.58
C PHE A 394 3.87 13.45 -1.85
N ARG A 395 4.00 12.30 -2.52
CA ARG A 395 4.55 11.07 -1.93
C ARG A 395 5.44 10.33 -2.89
N VAL A 396 6.48 9.72 -2.35
CA VAL A 396 7.29 8.72 -3.04
C VAL A 396 7.19 7.43 -2.25
N MET A 397 6.88 6.31 -2.90
CA MET A 397 6.63 5.05 -2.22
C MET A 397 6.86 3.84 -3.12
N ILE A 398 6.85 2.68 -2.52
CA ILE A 398 7.02 1.38 -3.15
C ILE A 398 5.65 0.70 -3.28
N ASN A 399 5.50 -0.13 -4.31
CA ASN A 399 4.30 -0.86 -4.70
C ASN A 399 3.18 -0.03 -5.37
N GLN A 400 2.27 -0.76 -6.00
CA GLN A 400 1.03 -0.23 -6.57
C GLN A 400 0.01 0.05 -5.47
N PRO A 401 -0.99 0.93 -5.67
CA PRO A 401 -2.04 1.15 -4.69
C PRO A 401 -3.05 -0.02 -4.64
N PHE A 402 -3.20 -0.72 -5.77
CA PHE A 402 -4.02 -1.92 -5.94
C PHE A 402 -3.58 -2.69 -7.19
#